data_7b8ec8513d42a96b277876fee10ae921
#
_entry.id   7b8ec8513d42a96b277876fee10ae921
#
_cell.length_a   1.000
_cell.length_b   1.000
_cell.length_c   1.000
_cell.angle_alpha   90.00
_cell.angle_beta   90.00
_cell.angle_gamma   90.00
#
_symmetry.space_group_name_H-M   'P 1'
#
loop_
_entity.id
_entity.type
_entity.pdbx_description
1 polymer ?
#
loop_
_entity_poly.entity_id
_entity_poly.type
_entity_poly.pdbx_seq_one_letter_code
_entity_poly.pdbx_strand_id
1 'polypeptide(L)'
;MSCFSQYRKQQLAYILIDFLSSVLVWVAFLGFRWMVHEGKVFSVNTILVPIFDFYRPLVLYPLACLIIYYLSGYYIRPIRKEYAKEFRTTLISALFIALGAFFIIIIDDPVTSYRNYFTSLLVLTVLQFVLSYIPRVLFTTFSRRHLSKTQRRYILHSAKQIDEFKSNHQQQAYDEVVINLSSTAKEKDIYTIINQLYPYGVEIAIQPRLYDMLTGAASIKEVEDMPLVRITEHKMSDSQLCIKRAFDVLVALSSLLLLSPLYILLYVLVWCSSKGPAIYKQERIGLHGVPFQILKFRTMRYDAEHNTPMLSADNDSRITPLGSFLRKYRLDELPQMWNVLKGEMSVVGPRPERRYFIEQIEQQAPYYCLLYKIRPGLTSWGPVKVGYTDTIEKMIQRLNYDIVYVENMSLQLDM
;
A
#
# COMPACT_ATOMS: atom_id res chain seq x y z
N MET A 1 -19.96 -0.53 1.07
CA MET A 1 -19.59 -0.89 -0.32
C MET A 1 -19.50 0.31 -1.28
N SER A 2 -20.24 1.41 -1.09
CA SER A 2 -20.30 2.55 -2.04
C SER A 2 -19.06 3.44 -2.06
N CYS A 3 -18.44 3.76 -0.93
CA CYS A 3 -17.29 4.67 -0.88
C CYS A 3 -16.04 4.06 -1.50
N PHE A 4 -15.73 2.80 -1.22
CA PHE A 4 -14.62 2.04 -1.85
C PHE A 4 -14.79 1.92 -3.38
N SER A 5 -16.02 1.77 -3.85
CA SER A 5 -16.35 1.72 -5.28
C SER A 5 -16.12 3.07 -5.97
N GLN A 6 -16.50 4.17 -5.32
CA GLN A 6 -16.35 5.52 -5.85
C GLN A 6 -14.87 5.95 -5.92
N TYR A 7 -14.09 5.62 -4.89
CA TYR A 7 -12.65 5.85 -4.85
C TYR A 7 -11.91 5.11 -5.99
N ARG A 8 -12.29 3.86 -6.22
CA ARG A 8 -11.75 3.02 -7.29
C ARG A 8 -12.07 3.56 -8.69
N LYS A 9 -13.29 4.07 -8.89
CA LYS A 9 -13.68 4.71 -10.15
C LYS A 9 -12.85 5.98 -10.43
N GLN A 10 -12.57 6.77 -9.41
CA GLN A 10 -11.76 7.97 -9.53
C GLN A 10 -10.30 7.63 -9.85
N GLN A 11 -9.71 6.65 -9.16
CA GLN A 11 -8.36 6.17 -9.49
C GLN A 11 -8.26 5.70 -10.95
N LEU A 12 -9.24 4.94 -11.42
CA LEU A 12 -9.29 4.49 -12.82
C LEU A 12 -9.41 5.65 -13.80
N ALA A 13 -10.20 6.69 -13.47
CA ALA A 13 -10.30 7.89 -14.30
C ALA A 13 -8.97 8.64 -14.37
N TYR A 14 -8.23 8.78 -13.25
CA TYR A 14 -6.89 9.38 -13.27
C TYR A 14 -5.91 8.57 -14.10
N ILE A 15 -5.89 7.25 -13.95
CA ILE A 15 -5.02 6.37 -14.75
C ILE A 15 -5.33 6.52 -16.25
N LEU A 16 -6.60 6.60 -16.61
CA LEU A 16 -7.02 6.80 -18.00
C LEU A 16 -6.58 8.16 -18.55
N ILE A 17 -6.77 9.24 -17.78
CA ILE A 17 -6.32 10.59 -18.14
C ILE A 17 -4.81 10.61 -18.36
N ASP A 18 -4.04 10.02 -17.46
CA ASP A 18 -2.58 9.97 -17.55
C ASP A 18 -2.11 9.14 -18.73
N PHE A 19 -2.77 8.03 -19.03
CA PHE A 19 -2.49 7.22 -20.20
C PHE A 19 -2.71 8.02 -21.49
N LEU A 20 -3.89 8.63 -21.64
CA LEU A 20 -4.23 9.44 -22.83
C LEU A 20 -3.31 10.66 -22.96
N SER A 21 -3.01 11.34 -21.87
CA SER A 21 -2.06 12.46 -21.86
C SER A 21 -0.68 12.03 -22.33
N SER A 22 -0.17 10.88 -21.85
CA SER A 22 1.14 10.37 -22.23
C SER A 22 1.19 9.93 -23.68
N VAL A 23 0.12 9.34 -24.22
CA VAL A 23 -0.01 9.07 -25.67
C VAL A 23 0.08 10.38 -26.46
N LEU A 24 -0.66 11.40 -26.05
CA LEU A 24 -0.65 12.72 -26.72
C LEU A 24 0.73 13.39 -26.65
N VAL A 25 1.42 13.28 -25.52
CA VAL A 25 2.81 13.78 -25.38
C VAL A 25 3.72 13.10 -26.39
N TRP A 26 3.64 11.78 -26.51
CA TRP A 26 4.51 11.04 -27.41
C TRP A 26 4.25 11.40 -28.87
N VAL A 27 2.99 11.49 -29.28
CA VAL A 27 2.61 11.90 -30.63
C VAL A 27 3.08 13.32 -30.94
N ALA A 28 2.87 14.27 -30.01
CA ALA A 28 3.33 15.65 -30.16
C ALA A 28 4.86 15.74 -30.24
N PHE A 29 5.57 14.96 -29.44
CA PHE A 29 7.03 14.88 -29.45
C PHE A 29 7.57 14.30 -30.76
N LEU A 30 6.95 13.26 -31.30
CA LEU A 30 7.29 12.73 -32.63
C LEU A 30 7.08 13.77 -33.72
N GLY A 31 5.98 14.53 -33.68
CA GLY A 31 5.73 15.64 -34.60
C GLY A 31 6.82 16.71 -34.51
N PHE A 32 7.24 17.09 -33.29
CA PHE A 32 8.36 18.00 -33.08
C PHE A 32 9.68 17.46 -33.69
N ARG A 33 10.02 16.20 -33.44
CA ARG A 33 11.23 15.58 -33.99
C ARG A 33 11.19 15.53 -35.52
N TRP A 34 10.03 15.22 -36.11
CA TRP A 34 9.86 15.23 -37.54
C TRP A 34 10.16 16.61 -38.16
N MET A 35 9.68 17.70 -37.52
CA MET A 35 9.95 19.08 -37.98
C MET A 35 11.45 19.46 -37.87
N VAL A 36 12.12 19.04 -36.80
CA VAL A 36 13.54 19.39 -36.55
C VAL A 36 14.49 18.61 -37.48
N HIS A 37 14.14 17.38 -37.87
CA HIS A 37 14.98 16.53 -38.74
C HIS A 37 14.64 16.60 -40.22
N GLU A 38 13.95 17.67 -40.69
CA GLU A 38 13.63 17.94 -42.10
C GLU A 38 12.98 16.76 -42.84
N GLY A 39 12.09 16.04 -42.20
CA GLY A 39 11.35 14.92 -42.82
C GLY A 39 12.18 13.68 -43.10
N LYS A 40 13.45 13.61 -42.78
CA LYS A 40 14.36 12.47 -43.05
C LYS A 40 14.01 11.20 -42.27
N VAL A 41 13.20 11.30 -41.25
CA VAL A 41 12.78 10.17 -40.40
C VAL A 41 11.65 9.34 -41.05
N PHE A 42 10.99 9.87 -42.07
CA PHE A 42 9.92 9.19 -42.79
C PHE A 42 10.17 9.17 -44.32
N SER A 43 11.11 8.37 -44.78
CA SER A 43 11.16 8.00 -46.19
C SER A 43 10.05 6.98 -46.47
N VAL A 44 9.24 7.26 -47.48
CA VAL A 44 8.07 6.44 -47.89
C VAL A 44 8.43 4.97 -48.23
N ASN A 45 9.68 4.69 -48.54
CA ASN A 45 10.18 3.33 -48.82
C ASN A 45 10.43 2.44 -47.57
N THR A 46 10.20 2.96 -46.39
CA THR A 46 10.40 2.25 -45.11
C THR A 46 9.08 2.01 -44.36
N ILE A 47 7.94 1.96 -45.05
CA ILE A 47 6.60 1.87 -44.42
C ILE A 47 6.35 0.53 -43.70
N LEU A 48 7.04 -0.56 -44.04
CA LEU A 48 6.79 -1.86 -43.40
C LEU A 48 7.63 -2.15 -42.15
N VAL A 49 8.86 -1.63 -42.07
CA VAL A 49 9.71 -1.77 -40.90
C VAL A 49 9.32 -0.76 -39.78
N PRO A 50 8.91 0.49 -40.11
CA PRO A 50 8.56 1.50 -39.10
C PRO A 50 7.26 1.22 -38.33
N ILE A 51 6.36 0.37 -38.81
CA ILE A 51 5.09 0.11 -38.13
C ILE A 51 5.36 -0.48 -36.73
N PHE A 52 6.25 -1.47 -36.63
CA PHE A 52 6.60 -2.04 -35.33
C PHE A 52 7.40 -1.07 -34.46
N ASP A 53 8.31 -0.29 -35.03
CA ASP A 53 9.13 0.69 -34.30
C ASP A 53 8.35 1.94 -33.88
N PHE A 54 7.28 2.29 -34.60
CA PHE A 54 6.36 3.37 -34.24
C PHE A 54 5.37 2.97 -33.15
N TYR A 55 4.78 1.78 -33.24
CA TYR A 55 3.75 1.35 -32.28
C TYR A 55 4.32 0.89 -30.94
N ARG A 56 5.53 0.32 -30.90
CA ARG A 56 6.17 -0.07 -29.66
C ARG A 56 6.33 1.10 -28.68
N PRO A 57 6.92 2.23 -29.04
CA PRO A 57 7.02 3.37 -28.13
C PRO A 57 5.66 3.98 -27.80
N LEU A 58 4.69 3.94 -28.71
CA LEU A 58 3.33 4.46 -28.47
C LEU A 58 2.62 3.73 -27.31
N VAL A 59 2.97 2.48 -27.04
CA VAL A 59 2.44 1.68 -25.92
C VAL A 59 3.39 1.70 -24.74
N LEU A 60 4.69 1.51 -24.98
CA LEU A 60 5.67 1.39 -23.89
C LEU A 60 5.88 2.70 -23.13
N TYR A 61 5.88 3.84 -23.84
CA TYR A 61 6.06 5.14 -23.21
C TYR A 61 4.94 5.49 -22.22
N PRO A 62 3.64 5.40 -22.58
CA PRO A 62 2.56 5.61 -21.62
C PRO A 62 2.60 4.63 -20.44
N LEU A 63 2.94 3.37 -20.67
CA LEU A 63 3.08 2.38 -19.60
C LEU A 63 4.22 2.75 -18.63
N ALA A 64 5.37 3.18 -19.14
CA ALA A 64 6.48 3.67 -18.32
C ALA A 64 6.07 4.92 -17.52
N CYS A 65 5.33 5.85 -18.13
CA CYS A 65 4.78 7.02 -17.45
C CYS A 65 3.85 6.60 -16.28
N LEU A 66 2.93 5.66 -16.52
CA LEU A 66 2.03 5.16 -15.45
C LEU A 66 2.79 4.53 -14.30
N ILE A 67 3.87 3.77 -14.58
CA ILE A 67 4.74 3.18 -13.54
C ILE A 67 5.38 4.29 -12.70
N ILE A 68 5.97 5.31 -13.34
CA ILE A 68 6.62 6.42 -12.63
C ILE A 68 5.59 7.22 -11.80
N TYR A 69 4.40 7.46 -12.33
CA TYR A 69 3.31 8.12 -11.59
C TYR A 69 2.82 7.28 -10.42
N TYR A 70 2.73 5.96 -10.57
CA TYR A 70 2.42 5.06 -9.47
C TYR A 70 3.48 5.13 -8.37
N LEU A 71 4.77 5.02 -8.73
CA LEU A 71 5.88 5.10 -7.77
C LEU A 71 5.97 6.47 -7.09
N SER A 72 5.57 7.55 -7.77
CA SER A 72 5.45 8.88 -7.18
C SER A 72 4.30 9.02 -6.17
N GLY A 73 3.50 7.96 -5.95
CA GLY A 73 2.34 7.98 -5.06
C GLY A 73 1.17 8.78 -5.59
N TYR A 74 1.12 9.01 -6.91
CA TYR A 74 0.13 9.91 -7.50
C TYR A 74 -1.30 9.38 -7.34
N TYR A 75 -1.49 8.06 -7.41
CA TYR A 75 -2.81 7.43 -7.36
C TYR A 75 -3.32 7.15 -5.95
N ILE A 76 -2.51 7.42 -4.90
CA ILE A 76 -2.99 7.37 -3.52
C ILE A 76 -3.70 8.69 -3.21
N ARG A 77 -4.98 8.62 -2.84
CA ARG A 77 -5.82 9.78 -2.45
C ARG A 77 -5.73 10.98 -3.42
N PRO A 78 -5.98 10.79 -4.73
CA PRO A 78 -5.70 11.81 -5.75
C PRO A 78 -6.45 13.12 -5.51
N ILE A 79 -7.67 13.10 -4.97
CA ILE A 79 -8.53 14.27 -4.81
C ILE A 79 -8.14 15.13 -3.60
N ARG A 80 -7.45 14.58 -2.62
CA ARG A 80 -7.07 15.29 -1.38
C ARG A 80 -5.69 15.96 -1.44
N LYS A 81 -5.01 15.94 -2.59
CA LYS A 81 -3.69 16.57 -2.74
C LYS A 81 -3.82 18.09 -2.82
N GLU A 82 -2.99 18.80 -2.10
CA GLU A 82 -2.80 20.24 -2.29
C GLU A 82 -2.26 20.54 -3.69
N TYR A 83 -2.70 21.63 -4.32
CA TYR A 83 -2.26 22.01 -5.66
C TYR A 83 -0.72 22.16 -5.74
N ALA A 84 -0.09 22.68 -4.69
CA ALA A 84 1.37 22.80 -4.60
C ALA A 84 2.07 21.42 -4.60
N LYS A 85 1.53 20.44 -3.87
CA LYS A 85 2.03 19.06 -3.85
C LYS A 85 1.82 18.39 -5.21
N GLU A 86 0.68 18.62 -5.85
CA GLU A 86 0.37 18.11 -7.18
C GLU A 86 1.31 18.66 -8.24
N PHE A 87 1.55 19.97 -8.24
CA PHE A 87 2.53 20.63 -9.13
C PHE A 87 3.93 20.04 -8.98
N ARG A 88 4.45 20.01 -7.74
CA ARG A 88 5.80 19.50 -7.47
C ARG A 88 5.96 18.03 -7.86
N THR A 89 5.00 17.18 -7.52
CA THR A 89 5.06 15.75 -7.84
C THR A 89 5.01 15.53 -9.36
N THR A 90 4.16 16.27 -10.09
CA THR A 90 4.05 16.15 -11.54
C THR A 90 5.32 16.66 -12.23
N LEU A 91 5.90 17.77 -11.76
CA LEU A 91 7.15 18.31 -12.31
C LEU A 91 8.32 17.33 -12.15
N ILE A 92 8.51 16.79 -10.94
CA ILE A 92 9.56 15.81 -10.67
C ILE A 92 9.35 14.54 -11.51
N SER A 93 8.14 14.05 -11.60
CA SER A 93 7.83 12.86 -12.42
C SER A 93 8.08 13.12 -13.90
N ALA A 94 7.71 14.29 -14.42
CA ALA A 94 7.97 14.66 -15.82
C ALA A 94 9.46 14.73 -16.13
N LEU A 95 10.27 15.25 -15.21
CA LEU A 95 11.74 15.25 -15.35
C LEU A 95 12.30 13.82 -15.41
N PHE A 96 11.89 12.94 -14.50
CA PHE A 96 12.33 11.53 -14.51
C PHE A 96 11.91 10.78 -15.78
N ILE A 97 10.69 10.99 -16.25
CA ILE A 97 10.17 10.40 -17.49
C ILE A 97 11.01 10.91 -18.68
N ALA A 98 11.20 12.22 -18.79
CA ALA A 98 11.93 12.82 -19.88
C ALA A 98 13.41 12.37 -19.89
N LEU A 99 14.07 12.28 -18.73
CA LEU A 99 15.43 11.75 -18.62
C LEU A 99 15.51 10.29 -19.05
N GLY A 100 14.59 9.45 -18.61
CA GLY A 100 14.53 8.04 -19.01
C GLY A 100 14.36 7.88 -20.54
N ALA A 101 13.40 8.61 -21.12
CA ALA A 101 13.20 8.61 -22.57
C ALA A 101 14.40 9.18 -23.33
N PHE A 102 15.05 10.23 -22.80
CA PHE A 102 16.24 10.83 -23.37
C PHE A 102 17.40 9.83 -23.51
N PHE A 103 17.67 9.03 -22.47
CA PHE A 103 18.71 8.00 -22.55
C PHE A 103 18.38 6.92 -23.57
N ILE A 104 17.11 6.51 -23.72
CA ILE A 104 16.68 5.56 -24.73
C ILE A 104 16.88 6.15 -26.13
N ILE A 105 16.51 7.42 -26.33
CA ILE A 105 16.66 8.10 -27.62
C ILE A 105 18.14 8.23 -28.03
N ILE A 106 19.05 8.54 -27.08
CA ILE A 106 20.49 8.63 -27.37
C ILE A 106 21.08 7.29 -27.82
N ILE A 107 20.59 6.17 -27.27
CA ILE A 107 21.09 4.84 -27.65
C ILE A 107 20.66 4.48 -29.07
N ASP A 108 19.50 4.95 -29.50
CA ASP A 108 18.88 4.54 -30.77
C ASP A 108 19.22 5.46 -31.95
N ASP A 109 19.58 6.72 -31.69
CA ASP A 109 19.85 7.72 -32.72
C ASP A 109 21.34 7.92 -33.03
N PRO A 110 21.78 7.99 -34.32
CA PRO A 110 23.12 8.43 -34.65
C PRO A 110 23.33 9.90 -34.24
N VAL A 111 24.41 10.16 -33.50
CA VAL A 111 24.75 11.48 -32.96
C VAL A 111 25.07 12.45 -34.09
N THR A 112 24.13 13.31 -34.46
CA THR A 112 24.37 14.38 -35.46
C THR A 112 24.70 15.72 -34.83
N SER A 113 24.07 16.04 -33.68
CA SER A 113 24.36 17.29 -32.92
C SER A 113 23.82 17.17 -31.49
N TYR A 114 24.70 17.39 -30.49
CA TYR A 114 24.32 17.40 -29.08
C TYR A 114 23.29 18.50 -28.75
N ARG A 115 23.27 19.61 -29.50
CA ARG A 115 22.29 20.68 -29.30
C ARG A 115 20.84 20.21 -29.51
N ASN A 116 20.65 19.35 -30.52
CA ASN A 116 19.31 18.80 -30.81
C ASN A 116 18.80 17.86 -29.71
N TYR A 117 19.71 17.15 -29.02
CA TYR A 117 19.35 16.30 -27.90
C TYR A 117 18.85 17.08 -26.70
N PHE A 118 19.57 18.17 -26.32
CA PHE A 118 19.12 19.01 -25.19
C PHE A 118 17.82 19.74 -25.50
N THR A 119 17.62 20.15 -26.75
CA THR A 119 16.35 20.74 -27.18
C THR A 119 15.21 19.71 -27.11
N SER A 120 15.45 18.49 -27.55
CA SER A 120 14.49 17.39 -27.46
C SER A 120 14.16 17.03 -25.99
N LEU A 121 15.15 17.00 -25.10
CA LEU A 121 14.93 16.81 -23.67
C LEU A 121 14.06 17.91 -23.06
N LEU A 122 14.35 19.18 -23.38
CA LEU A 122 13.60 20.31 -22.89
C LEU A 122 12.13 20.24 -23.37
N VAL A 123 11.94 20.04 -24.68
CA VAL A 123 10.61 19.97 -25.30
C VAL A 123 9.81 18.82 -24.73
N LEU A 124 10.42 17.63 -24.60
CA LEU A 124 9.74 16.47 -24.01
C LEU A 124 9.35 16.73 -22.56
N THR A 125 10.25 17.34 -21.75
CA THR A 125 9.95 17.69 -20.36
C THR A 125 8.77 18.66 -20.25
N VAL A 126 8.76 19.71 -21.07
CA VAL A 126 7.69 20.71 -21.07
C VAL A 126 6.37 20.10 -21.55
N LEU A 127 6.39 19.35 -22.64
CA LEU A 127 5.20 18.65 -23.14
C LEU A 127 4.63 17.67 -22.07
N GLN A 128 5.51 16.84 -21.47
CA GLN A 128 5.10 15.89 -20.44
C GLN A 128 4.48 16.60 -19.24
N PHE A 129 5.12 17.68 -18.77
CA PHE A 129 4.60 18.43 -17.64
C PHE A 129 3.25 19.09 -17.96
N VAL A 130 3.16 19.84 -19.05
CA VAL A 130 1.96 20.65 -19.38
C VAL A 130 0.76 19.75 -19.70
N LEU A 131 0.96 18.75 -20.58
CA LEU A 131 -0.12 17.85 -21.01
C LEU A 131 -0.55 16.86 -19.91
N SER A 132 0.27 16.61 -18.91
CA SER A 132 -0.15 15.81 -17.74
C SER A 132 -0.75 16.67 -16.64
N TYR A 133 -0.16 17.85 -16.34
CA TYR A 133 -0.59 18.68 -15.22
C TYR A 133 -1.97 19.33 -15.45
N ILE A 134 -2.20 19.90 -16.65
CA ILE A 134 -3.46 20.62 -16.93
C ILE A 134 -4.68 19.70 -16.83
N PRO A 135 -4.76 18.52 -17.50
CA PRO A 135 -5.91 17.63 -17.36
C PRO A 135 -6.13 17.14 -15.93
N ARG A 136 -5.04 16.89 -15.18
CA ARG A 136 -5.11 16.48 -13.77
C ARG A 136 -5.76 17.56 -12.92
N VAL A 137 -5.27 18.81 -13.00
CA VAL A 137 -5.82 19.93 -12.21
C VAL A 137 -7.27 20.17 -12.56
N LEU A 138 -7.63 20.13 -13.83
CA LEU A 138 -9.03 20.28 -14.27
C LEU A 138 -9.91 19.17 -13.69
N PHE A 139 -9.46 17.93 -13.77
CA PHE A 139 -10.20 16.79 -13.22
C PHE A 139 -10.28 16.84 -11.70
N THR A 140 -9.18 17.18 -11.02
CA THR A 140 -9.15 17.35 -9.55
C THR A 140 -10.13 18.42 -9.12
N THR A 141 -10.11 19.59 -9.79
CA THR A 141 -11.00 20.71 -9.48
C THR A 141 -12.47 20.36 -9.71
N PHE A 142 -12.75 19.70 -10.83
CA PHE A 142 -14.11 19.22 -11.15
C PHE A 142 -14.59 18.19 -10.12
N SER A 143 -13.75 17.21 -9.81
CA SER A 143 -14.06 16.16 -8.85
C SER A 143 -14.26 16.72 -7.44
N ARG A 144 -13.44 17.70 -7.01
CA ARG A 144 -13.62 18.37 -5.71
C ARG A 144 -14.94 19.13 -5.61
N ARG A 145 -15.33 19.86 -6.64
CA ARG A 145 -16.62 20.58 -6.65
C ARG A 145 -17.81 19.63 -6.52
N HIS A 146 -17.71 18.43 -7.06
CA HIS A 146 -18.75 17.41 -6.93
C HIS A 146 -18.71 16.70 -5.56
N LEU A 147 -17.52 16.45 -5.01
CA LEU A 147 -17.31 15.71 -3.77
C LEU A 147 -17.45 16.57 -2.51
N SER A 148 -17.09 17.86 -2.56
CA SER A 148 -17.27 18.75 -1.40
C SER A 148 -18.72 18.85 -0.96
N LYS A 149 -19.67 18.61 -1.87
CA LYS A 149 -21.10 18.46 -1.56
C LYS A 149 -21.47 17.09 -0.98
N THR A 150 -20.55 16.11 -0.97
CA THR A 150 -20.84 14.71 -0.67
C THR A 150 -19.96 14.14 0.43
N GLN A 151 -18.90 14.84 0.89
CA GLN A 151 -18.11 14.39 2.04
C GLN A 151 -18.96 14.43 3.31
N ARG A 152 -19.22 13.26 3.86
CA ARG A 152 -20.03 13.11 5.06
C ARG A 152 -19.11 12.83 6.23
N ARG A 153 -19.00 13.80 7.14
CA ARG A 153 -18.36 13.64 8.44
C ARG A 153 -19.40 13.19 9.46
N TYR A 154 -19.05 12.21 10.27
CA TYR A 154 -19.82 11.82 11.45
C TYR A 154 -19.02 12.23 12.69
N ILE A 155 -19.63 13.03 13.59
CA ILE A 155 -18.99 13.47 14.81
C ILE A 155 -19.48 12.58 15.96
N LEU A 156 -18.58 11.91 16.63
CA LEU A 156 -18.82 10.97 17.73
C LEU A 156 -18.49 11.66 19.05
N HIS A 157 -19.50 11.94 19.85
CA HIS A 157 -19.34 12.55 21.18
C HIS A 157 -19.36 11.53 22.32
N SER A 158 -19.82 10.30 22.06
CA SER A 158 -19.92 9.23 23.05
C SER A 158 -19.75 7.87 22.40
N ALA A 159 -19.19 6.91 23.13
CA ALA A 159 -19.09 5.52 22.69
C ALA A 159 -20.46 4.89 22.34
N LYS A 160 -21.54 5.34 22.99
CA LYS A 160 -22.91 4.85 22.71
C LYS A 160 -23.41 5.18 21.30
N GLN A 161 -22.84 6.22 20.65
CA GLN A 161 -23.23 6.62 19.29
C GLN A 161 -22.60 5.72 18.19
N ILE A 162 -21.75 4.77 18.57
CA ILE A 162 -21.15 3.84 17.59
C ILE A 162 -22.22 2.97 16.92
N ASP A 163 -23.22 2.51 17.66
CA ASP A 163 -24.27 1.65 17.09
C ASP A 163 -25.18 2.46 16.17
N GLU A 164 -25.43 3.73 16.50
CA GLU A 164 -26.08 4.69 15.61
C GLU A 164 -25.27 4.94 14.33
N PHE A 165 -23.94 5.15 14.47
CA PHE A 165 -23.04 5.27 13.33
C PHE A 165 -23.10 4.03 12.44
N LYS A 166 -23.05 2.82 13.00
CA LYS A 166 -23.11 1.55 12.24
C LYS A 166 -24.40 1.46 11.43
N SER A 167 -25.55 1.78 12.05
CA SER A 167 -26.85 1.80 11.38
C SER A 167 -26.90 2.83 10.25
N ASN A 168 -26.44 4.05 10.53
CA ASN A 168 -26.43 5.15 9.56
C ASN A 168 -25.43 4.90 8.43
N HIS A 169 -24.26 4.32 8.72
CA HIS A 169 -23.25 4.00 7.71
C HIS A 169 -23.72 2.92 6.71
N GLN A 170 -24.58 2.00 7.14
CA GLN A 170 -25.19 1.03 6.22
C GLN A 170 -26.15 1.69 5.22
N GLN A 171 -26.85 2.73 5.63
CA GLN A 171 -27.78 3.49 4.78
C GLN A 171 -27.05 4.55 3.93
N GLN A 172 -26.13 5.26 4.55
CA GLN A 172 -25.36 6.36 3.94
C GLN A 172 -23.89 6.24 4.35
N ALA A 173 -23.00 5.90 3.41
CA ALA A 173 -21.57 5.79 3.68
C ALA A 173 -20.99 7.12 4.14
N TYR A 174 -20.27 7.13 5.27
CA TYR A 174 -19.48 8.23 5.77
C TYR A 174 -18.02 8.05 5.34
N ASP A 175 -17.33 9.16 5.06
CA ASP A 175 -15.92 9.16 4.64
C ASP A 175 -14.98 9.33 5.83
N GLU A 176 -15.39 10.11 6.82
CA GLU A 176 -14.58 10.47 8.00
C GLU A 176 -15.42 10.42 9.27
N VAL A 177 -14.83 9.88 10.33
CA VAL A 177 -15.40 9.90 11.68
C VAL A 177 -14.49 10.72 12.58
N VAL A 178 -15.03 11.78 13.17
CA VAL A 178 -14.33 12.62 14.11
C VAL A 178 -14.74 12.23 15.54
N ILE A 179 -13.77 11.77 16.32
CA ILE A 179 -13.97 11.41 17.72
C ILE A 179 -13.75 12.68 18.56
N ASN A 180 -14.83 13.20 19.10
CA ASN A 180 -14.83 14.38 20.00
C ASN A 180 -15.39 13.97 21.37
N LEU A 181 -14.56 13.30 22.15
CA LEU A 181 -14.95 12.87 23.49
C LEU A 181 -14.63 13.96 24.52
N SER A 182 -15.42 13.98 25.60
CA SER A 182 -15.17 14.86 26.75
C SER A 182 -13.78 14.62 27.32
N SER A 183 -13.20 15.65 27.95
CA SER A 183 -11.86 15.59 28.58
C SER A 183 -11.74 14.50 29.68
N THR A 184 -12.86 13.99 30.16
CA THR A 184 -12.96 12.95 31.20
C THR A 184 -12.98 11.52 30.62
N ALA A 185 -13.04 11.36 29.29
CA ALA A 185 -13.04 10.03 28.67
C ALA A 185 -11.71 9.30 28.92
N LYS A 186 -11.79 8.03 29.29
CA LYS A 186 -10.60 7.19 29.52
C LYS A 186 -9.96 6.82 28.18
N GLU A 187 -8.65 6.71 28.14
CA GLU A 187 -7.93 6.27 26.93
C GLU A 187 -8.43 4.93 26.40
N LYS A 188 -8.79 4.01 27.29
CA LYS A 188 -9.35 2.70 26.93
C LYS A 188 -10.63 2.84 26.10
N ASP A 189 -11.48 3.83 26.36
CA ASP A 189 -12.71 4.05 25.60
C ASP A 189 -12.40 4.53 24.19
N ILE A 190 -11.35 5.34 24.02
CA ILE A 190 -10.88 5.82 22.71
C ILE A 190 -10.42 4.64 21.86
N TYR A 191 -9.57 3.77 22.38
CA TYR A 191 -9.08 2.59 21.65
C TYR A 191 -10.21 1.61 21.31
N THR A 192 -11.18 1.45 22.20
CA THR A 192 -12.37 0.61 21.94
C THR A 192 -13.18 1.16 20.76
N ILE A 193 -13.37 2.48 20.70
CA ILE A 193 -14.06 3.15 19.58
C ILE A 193 -13.28 2.96 18.28
N ILE A 194 -11.97 3.20 18.31
CA ILE A 194 -11.10 3.04 17.14
C ILE A 194 -11.15 1.61 16.61
N ASN A 195 -11.06 0.62 17.49
CA ASN A 195 -11.13 -0.79 17.11
C ASN A 195 -12.45 -1.15 16.41
N GLN A 196 -13.57 -0.59 16.89
CA GLN A 196 -14.87 -0.80 16.26
C GLN A 196 -15.06 -0.06 14.91
N LEU A 197 -14.31 1.02 14.67
CA LEU A 197 -14.40 1.81 13.43
C LEU A 197 -13.48 1.28 12.31
N TYR A 198 -12.35 0.66 12.62
CA TYR A 198 -11.40 0.17 11.62
C TYR A 198 -12.02 -0.72 10.53
N PRO A 199 -12.91 -1.69 10.84
CA PRO A 199 -13.49 -2.57 9.82
C PRO A 199 -14.33 -1.86 8.75
N TYR A 200 -14.78 -0.63 9.03
CA TYR A 200 -15.58 0.16 8.09
C TYR A 200 -14.71 0.91 7.06
N GLY A 201 -13.38 0.94 7.25
CA GLY A 201 -12.46 1.61 6.33
C GLY A 201 -12.64 3.12 6.24
N VAL A 202 -13.26 3.74 7.26
CA VAL A 202 -13.43 5.19 7.37
C VAL A 202 -12.15 5.84 7.89
N GLU A 203 -11.92 7.10 7.53
CA GLU A 203 -10.85 7.87 8.15
C GLU A 203 -11.25 8.25 9.57
N ILE A 204 -10.34 8.01 10.51
CA ILE A 204 -10.55 8.31 11.92
C ILE A 204 -9.69 9.49 12.31
N ALA A 205 -10.34 10.56 12.76
CA ALA A 205 -9.71 11.74 13.32
C ALA A 205 -10.13 11.91 14.78
N ILE A 206 -9.24 12.40 15.62
CA ILE A 206 -9.54 12.73 17.02
C ILE A 206 -9.32 14.23 17.20
N GLN A 207 -10.23 14.87 17.92
CA GLN A 207 -10.01 16.23 18.40
C GLN A 207 -8.96 16.18 19.52
N PRO A 208 -7.76 16.80 19.33
CA PRO A 208 -6.71 16.77 20.33
C PRO A 208 -7.12 17.55 21.57
N ARG A 209 -6.67 17.09 22.73
CA ARG A 209 -6.82 17.83 23.98
C ARG A 209 -5.83 18.99 24.01
N LEU A 210 -6.13 20.03 24.80
CA LEU A 210 -5.25 21.19 24.92
C LEU A 210 -3.80 20.79 25.31
N TYR A 211 -3.66 19.79 26.18
CA TYR A 211 -2.36 19.26 26.58
C TYR A 211 -1.57 18.66 25.41
N ASP A 212 -2.21 17.90 24.55
CA ASP A 212 -1.58 17.27 23.36
C ASP A 212 -1.11 18.32 22.35
N MET A 213 -1.84 19.45 22.26
CA MET A 213 -1.45 20.59 21.42
C MET A 213 -0.23 21.33 22.02
N LEU A 214 -0.21 21.57 23.33
CA LEU A 214 0.86 22.32 24.01
C LEU A 214 2.18 21.53 24.04
N THR A 215 2.13 20.21 24.14
CA THR A 215 3.32 19.34 24.13
C THR A 215 3.88 19.06 22.74
N GLY A 216 3.19 19.51 21.67
CA GLY A 216 3.59 19.19 20.29
C GLY A 216 3.42 17.72 19.93
N ALA A 217 2.77 16.92 20.79
CA ALA A 217 2.50 15.50 20.52
C ALA A 217 1.52 15.30 19.36
N ALA A 218 0.69 16.31 19.08
CA ALA A 218 -0.28 16.31 18.01
C ALA A 218 0.24 17.09 16.80
N SER A 219 0.46 16.41 15.68
CA SER A 219 0.71 17.07 14.38
C SER A 219 -0.61 17.58 13.82
N ILE A 220 -0.87 18.87 13.96
CA ILE A 220 -2.08 19.52 13.44
C ILE A 220 -1.87 19.75 11.95
N LYS A 221 -2.65 19.07 11.11
CA LYS A 221 -2.55 19.18 9.63
C LYS A 221 -3.66 19.96 8.97
N GLU A 222 -4.77 20.22 9.64
CA GLU A 222 -5.90 20.94 9.06
C GLU A 222 -6.45 21.99 10.05
N VAL A 223 -6.59 23.20 9.54
CA VAL A 223 -7.21 24.34 10.21
C VAL A 223 -8.38 24.77 9.33
N GLU A 224 -9.48 24.02 9.34
CA GLU A 224 -10.70 24.54 8.70
C GLU A 224 -11.66 25.08 9.76
N ASP A 225 -11.97 24.37 10.85
CA ASP A 225 -12.79 24.88 11.94
C ASP A 225 -12.34 24.32 13.30
N MET A 226 -11.65 23.17 13.31
CA MET A 226 -11.13 22.52 14.52
C MET A 226 -9.78 21.84 14.24
N PRO A 227 -8.82 21.91 15.15
CA PRO A 227 -7.59 21.13 15.04
C PRO A 227 -7.94 19.64 15.15
N LEU A 228 -7.52 18.83 14.17
CA LEU A 228 -7.77 17.39 14.16
C LEU A 228 -6.47 16.62 14.00
N VAL A 229 -6.33 15.53 14.75
CA VAL A 229 -5.26 14.55 14.62
C VAL A 229 -5.81 13.31 13.93
N ARG A 230 -5.29 13.00 12.75
CA ARG A 230 -5.70 11.80 11.99
C ARG A 230 -4.91 10.58 12.45
N ILE A 231 -5.61 9.60 13.01
CA ILE A 231 -5.01 8.34 13.48
C ILE A 231 -4.66 7.42 12.31
N THR A 232 -5.46 7.42 11.26
CA THR A 232 -5.29 6.54 10.10
C THR A 232 -4.18 6.98 9.14
N GLU A 233 -3.56 8.14 9.35
CA GLU A 233 -2.43 8.58 8.52
C GLU A 233 -1.14 7.83 8.85
N HIS A 234 -0.36 7.57 7.80
CA HIS A 234 0.96 6.97 7.89
C HIS A 234 2.04 8.04 7.97
N LYS A 235 3.16 7.72 8.63
CA LYS A 235 4.36 8.58 8.62
C LYS A 235 5.06 8.54 7.26
N MET A 236 4.98 7.42 6.55
CA MET A 236 5.48 7.30 5.18
C MET A 236 4.68 8.17 4.22
N SER A 237 5.38 8.84 3.30
CA SER A 237 4.75 9.55 2.18
C SER A 237 4.06 8.57 1.23
N ASP A 238 3.11 9.10 0.43
CA ASP A 238 2.40 8.29 -0.56
C ASP A 238 3.37 7.58 -1.54
N SER A 239 4.45 8.26 -1.96
CA SER A 239 5.48 7.67 -2.81
C SER A 239 6.24 6.54 -2.13
N GLN A 240 6.61 6.69 -0.85
CA GLN A 240 7.28 5.64 -0.10
C GLN A 240 6.38 4.40 0.07
N LEU A 241 5.07 4.59 0.29
CA LEU A 241 4.11 3.48 0.36
C LEU A 241 4.00 2.73 -0.98
N CYS A 242 4.01 3.45 -2.11
CA CYS A 242 4.01 2.83 -3.44
C CYS A 242 5.31 2.09 -3.74
N ILE A 243 6.47 2.68 -3.40
CA ILE A 243 7.78 2.05 -3.55
C ILE A 243 7.86 0.78 -2.70
N LYS A 244 7.44 0.87 -1.42
CA LYS A 244 7.35 -0.30 -0.54
C LYS A 244 6.48 -1.40 -1.16
N ARG A 245 5.31 -1.05 -1.67
CA ARG A 245 4.42 -2.03 -2.30
C ARG A 245 5.02 -2.64 -3.57
N ALA A 246 5.67 -1.86 -4.41
CA ALA A 246 6.39 -2.36 -5.58
C ALA A 246 7.50 -3.34 -5.18
N PHE A 247 8.27 -3.00 -4.14
CA PHE A 247 9.29 -3.88 -3.57
C PHE A 247 8.69 -5.19 -3.05
N ASP A 248 7.61 -5.13 -2.26
CA ASP A 248 6.88 -6.30 -1.76
C ASP A 248 6.48 -7.24 -2.92
N VAL A 249 5.90 -6.68 -3.98
CA VAL A 249 5.46 -7.44 -5.17
C VAL A 249 6.65 -8.04 -5.91
N LEU A 250 7.75 -7.28 -6.10
CA LEU A 250 8.95 -7.77 -6.75
C LEU A 250 9.59 -8.94 -5.98
N VAL A 251 9.74 -8.80 -4.66
CA VAL A 251 10.29 -9.87 -3.80
C VAL A 251 9.39 -11.09 -3.83
N ALA A 252 8.08 -10.92 -3.70
CA ALA A 252 7.15 -12.04 -3.72
C ALA A 252 7.13 -12.75 -5.07
N LEU A 253 7.11 -12.02 -6.18
CA LEU A 253 7.12 -12.58 -7.53
C LEU A 253 8.45 -13.30 -7.82
N SER A 254 9.58 -12.66 -7.49
CA SER A 254 10.91 -13.27 -7.64
C SER A 254 11.03 -14.56 -6.82
N SER A 255 10.57 -14.55 -5.57
CA SER A 255 10.56 -15.75 -4.73
C SER A 255 9.71 -16.87 -5.34
N LEU A 256 8.48 -16.56 -5.76
CA LEU A 256 7.58 -17.57 -6.34
C LEU A 256 8.11 -18.14 -7.67
N LEU A 257 8.78 -17.34 -8.49
CA LEU A 257 9.34 -17.77 -9.77
C LEU A 257 10.67 -18.53 -9.60
N LEU A 258 11.65 -17.91 -8.93
CA LEU A 258 13.00 -18.47 -8.81
C LEU A 258 13.03 -19.70 -7.89
N LEU A 259 12.25 -19.69 -6.82
CA LEU A 259 12.17 -20.82 -5.88
C LEU A 259 11.04 -21.80 -6.24
N SER A 260 10.40 -21.69 -7.40
CA SER A 260 9.32 -22.60 -7.81
C SER A 260 9.70 -24.10 -7.75
N PRO A 261 10.92 -24.54 -8.13
CA PRO A 261 11.31 -25.95 -7.94
C PRO A 261 11.34 -26.36 -6.46
N LEU A 262 11.82 -25.46 -5.58
CA LEU A 262 11.84 -25.70 -4.13
C LEU A 262 10.41 -25.77 -3.57
N TYR A 263 9.49 -24.88 -4.01
CA TYR A 263 8.08 -24.95 -3.58
C TYR A 263 7.44 -26.28 -3.94
N ILE A 264 7.67 -26.78 -5.17
CA ILE A 264 7.16 -28.08 -5.62
C ILE A 264 7.75 -29.22 -4.78
N LEU A 265 9.07 -29.21 -4.56
CA LEU A 265 9.74 -30.20 -3.74
C LEU A 265 9.17 -30.24 -2.32
N LEU A 266 9.07 -29.08 -1.66
CA LEU A 266 8.54 -28.97 -0.30
C LEU A 266 7.07 -29.40 -0.24
N TYR A 267 6.27 -29.02 -1.25
CA TYR A 267 4.88 -29.45 -1.36
C TYR A 267 4.74 -30.99 -1.36
N VAL A 268 5.52 -31.67 -2.20
CA VAL A 268 5.52 -33.14 -2.31
C VAL A 268 6.01 -33.77 -1.01
N LEU A 269 7.12 -33.28 -0.43
CA LEU A 269 7.65 -33.81 0.84
C LEU A 269 6.63 -33.67 1.98
N VAL A 270 5.99 -32.53 2.11
CA VAL A 270 4.95 -32.31 3.15
C VAL A 270 3.73 -33.18 2.90
N TRP A 271 3.31 -33.32 1.63
CA TRP A 271 2.18 -34.19 1.26
C TRP A 271 2.44 -35.65 1.61
N CYS A 272 3.65 -36.13 1.37
CA CYS A 272 4.08 -37.53 1.70
C CYS A 272 4.32 -37.74 3.20
N SER A 273 4.63 -36.68 3.97
CA SER A 273 5.07 -36.83 5.39
C SER A 273 3.94 -37.17 6.35
N SER A 274 2.69 -36.78 6.06
CA SER A 274 1.52 -37.06 6.91
C SER A 274 0.21 -36.88 6.13
N LYS A 275 -0.89 -37.46 6.65
CA LYS A 275 -2.24 -37.33 6.04
C LYS A 275 -2.74 -35.89 6.07
N GLY A 276 -3.39 -35.43 4.99
CA GLY A 276 -4.04 -34.11 4.86
C GLY A 276 -3.35 -33.16 3.86
N PRO A 277 -3.87 -31.94 3.65
CA PRO A 277 -3.36 -30.99 2.66
C PRO A 277 -1.95 -30.49 3.01
N ALA A 278 -1.07 -30.35 2.02
CA ALA A 278 0.30 -29.85 2.20
C ALA A 278 0.34 -28.36 2.63
N ILE A 279 -0.62 -27.57 2.15
CA ILE A 279 -0.76 -26.16 2.53
C ILE A 279 -1.81 -26.04 3.65
N TYR A 280 -1.36 -25.54 4.79
CA TYR A 280 -2.19 -25.20 5.93
C TYR A 280 -2.69 -23.75 5.79
N LYS A 281 -3.97 -23.55 6.04
CA LYS A 281 -4.63 -22.24 6.04
C LYS A 281 -5.09 -21.93 7.45
N GLN A 282 -4.83 -20.73 7.91
CA GLN A 282 -5.26 -20.28 9.23
C GLN A 282 -5.75 -18.84 9.15
N GLU A 283 -6.87 -18.57 9.81
CA GLU A 283 -7.39 -17.20 9.89
C GLU A 283 -6.50 -16.33 10.79
N ARG A 284 -6.16 -15.17 10.29
CA ARG A 284 -5.42 -14.11 10.97
C ARG A 284 -6.09 -12.76 10.71
N ILE A 285 -5.85 -11.80 11.61
CA ILE A 285 -6.37 -10.45 11.46
C ILE A 285 -5.30 -9.57 10.80
N GLY A 286 -5.70 -8.85 9.76
CA GLY A 286 -4.84 -8.03 8.93
C GLY A 286 -5.19 -6.55 8.95
N LEU A 287 -4.88 -5.89 7.83
CA LEU A 287 -5.16 -4.47 7.60
C LEU A 287 -6.64 -4.14 7.89
N HIS A 288 -6.88 -3.03 8.59
CA HIS A 288 -8.22 -2.59 9.00
C HIS A 288 -8.99 -3.60 9.85
N GLY A 289 -8.31 -4.52 10.56
CA GLY A 289 -8.98 -5.54 11.36
C GLY A 289 -9.71 -6.61 10.55
N VAL A 290 -9.49 -6.66 9.23
CA VAL A 290 -10.14 -7.62 8.33
C VAL A 290 -9.46 -8.98 8.41
N PRO A 291 -10.22 -10.07 8.61
CA PRO A 291 -9.64 -11.40 8.62
C PRO A 291 -9.17 -11.83 7.22
N PHE A 292 -8.05 -12.56 7.18
CA PHE A 292 -7.52 -13.17 5.97
C PHE A 292 -6.94 -14.56 6.27
N GLN A 293 -6.73 -15.38 5.24
CA GLN A 293 -6.16 -16.72 5.38
C GLN A 293 -4.66 -16.71 5.12
N ILE A 294 -3.85 -16.83 6.20
CA ILE A 294 -2.41 -17.00 6.05
C ILE A 294 -2.08 -18.40 5.53
N LEU A 295 -1.15 -18.49 4.59
CA LEU A 295 -0.73 -19.74 3.97
C LEU A 295 0.61 -20.21 4.53
N LYS A 296 0.70 -21.48 4.92
CA LYS A 296 1.95 -22.11 5.40
C LYS A 296 2.05 -23.54 4.88
N PHE A 297 3.26 -24.09 4.77
CA PHE A 297 3.41 -25.53 4.70
C PHE A 297 3.02 -26.15 6.04
N ARG A 298 2.31 -27.27 5.99
CA ARG A 298 1.92 -28.01 7.19
C ARG A 298 3.15 -28.57 7.90
N THR A 299 3.31 -28.22 9.17
CA THR A 299 4.41 -28.66 10.03
C THR A 299 3.96 -29.52 11.20
N MET A 300 2.65 -29.57 11.44
CA MET A 300 2.02 -30.35 12.50
C MET A 300 1.14 -31.46 11.92
N ARG A 301 0.79 -32.45 12.73
CA ARG A 301 -0.21 -33.45 12.37
C ARG A 301 -1.55 -32.80 12.11
N TYR A 302 -2.40 -33.45 11.30
CA TYR A 302 -3.68 -32.86 10.86
C TYR A 302 -4.64 -32.60 12.03
N ASP A 303 -4.58 -33.40 13.07
CA ASP A 303 -5.41 -33.39 14.29
C ASP A 303 -4.75 -32.66 15.46
N ALA A 304 -3.79 -31.79 15.20
CA ALA A 304 -2.98 -31.13 16.23
C ALA A 304 -3.74 -30.15 17.13
N GLU A 305 -4.84 -29.54 16.65
CA GLU A 305 -5.70 -28.62 17.41
C GLU A 305 -7.13 -29.17 17.45
N HIS A 306 -7.62 -29.62 18.62
CA HIS A 306 -8.96 -30.20 18.73
C HIS A 306 -10.06 -29.19 19.04
N ASN A 307 -9.92 -28.20 19.93
CA ASN A 307 -11.01 -27.28 20.29
C ASN A 307 -10.56 -25.85 20.66
N THR A 308 -9.35 -25.65 21.13
CA THR A 308 -8.86 -24.33 21.53
C THR A 308 -7.55 -24.00 20.81
N PRO A 309 -7.39 -22.74 20.37
CA PRO A 309 -6.12 -22.26 19.83
C PRO A 309 -5.02 -22.39 20.88
N MET A 310 -3.95 -23.09 20.54
CA MET A 310 -2.79 -23.25 21.43
C MET A 310 -1.57 -22.59 20.82
N LEU A 311 -0.75 -21.97 21.68
CA LEU A 311 0.59 -21.53 21.30
C LEU A 311 1.50 -22.76 21.12
N SER A 312 2.44 -22.67 20.18
CA SER A 312 3.44 -23.73 20.04
C SER A 312 4.50 -23.56 21.12
N ALA A 313 4.84 -24.65 21.81
CA ALA A 313 5.91 -24.67 22.80
C ALA A 313 7.20 -25.27 22.20
N ASP A 314 8.32 -25.10 22.89
CA ASP A 314 9.54 -25.83 22.57
C ASP A 314 9.31 -27.34 22.79
N ASN A 315 9.73 -28.16 21.84
CA ASN A 315 9.50 -29.63 21.82
C ASN A 315 8.03 -30.07 21.77
N ASP A 316 7.22 -29.33 21.01
CA ASP A 316 5.81 -29.66 20.80
C ASP A 316 5.64 -30.98 20.05
N SER A 317 5.06 -32.00 20.70
CA SER A 317 4.85 -33.36 20.16
C SER A 317 3.93 -33.43 18.94
N ARG A 318 3.20 -32.36 18.64
CA ARG A 318 2.34 -32.22 17.46
C ARG A 318 3.13 -31.97 16.18
N ILE A 319 4.42 -31.55 16.31
CA ILE A 319 5.28 -31.21 15.17
C ILE A 319 5.83 -32.47 14.54
N THR A 320 5.73 -32.58 13.22
CA THR A 320 6.37 -33.70 12.49
C THR A 320 7.89 -33.52 12.40
N PRO A 321 8.71 -34.56 12.21
CA PRO A 321 10.16 -34.42 12.04
C PRO A 321 10.52 -33.47 10.89
N LEU A 322 9.85 -33.60 9.74
CA LEU A 322 9.98 -32.68 8.61
C LEU A 322 9.52 -31.25 9.00
N GLY A 323 8.43 -31.17 9.75
CA GLY A 323 7.91 -29.89 10.23
C GLY A 323 8.89 -29.13 11.14
N SER A 324 9.63 -29.87 11.99
CA SER A 324 10.70 -29.29 12.83
C SER A 324 11.80 -28.67 11.96
N PHE A 325 12.25 -29.38 10.92
CA PHE A 325 13.22 -28.86 9.95
C PHE A 325 12.69 -27.60 9.24
N LEU A 326 11.45 -27.64 8.73
CA LEU A 326 10.86 -26.51 8.04
C LEU A 326 10.76 -25.27 8.93
N ARG A 327 10.35 -25.42 10.19
CA ARG A 327 10.26 -24.32 11.18
C ARG A 327 11.63 -23.74 11.52
N LYS A 328 12.64 -24.60 11.71
CA LYS A 328 14.01 -24.17 12.00
C LYS A 328 14.56 -23.20 10.94
N TYR A 329 14.27 -23.48 9.67
CA TYR A 329 14.74 -22.66 8.54
C TYR A 329 13.68 -21.70 7.99
N ARG A 330 12.52 -21.56 8.63
CA ARG A 330 11.39 -20.72 8.20
C ARG A 330 10.86 -21.06 6.79
N LEU A 331 11.11 -22.27 6.30
CA LEU A 331 10.64 -22.71 5.00
C LEU A 331 9.12 -22.96 4.98
N ASP A 332 8.53 -23.20 6.14
CA ASP A 332 7.08 -23.33 6.32
C ASP A 332 6.31 -22.03 6.01
N GLU A 333 6.96 -20.88 6.09
CA GLU A 333 6.36 -19.57 5.85
C GLU A 333 6.46 -19.12 4.39
N LEU A 334 7.20 -19.82 3.52
CA LEU A 334 7.36 -19.49 2.10
C LEU A 334 6.03 -19.28 1.36
N PRO A 335 4.94 -20.07 1.55
CA PRO A 335 3.66 -19.85 0.87
C PRO A 335 3.02 -18.50 1.17
N GLN A 336 3.44 -17.78 2.22
CA GLN A 336 2.95 -16.43 2.52
C GLN A 336 3.35 -15.40 1.47
N MET A 337 4.34 -15.68 0.60
CA MET A 337 4.64 -14.83 -0.56
C MET A 337 3.42 -14.65 -1.48
N TRP A 338 2.53 -15.65 -1.52
CA TRP A 338 1.25 -15.52 -2.21
C TRP A 338 0.31 -14.52 -1.52
N ASN A 339 0.27 -14.49 -0.18
CA ASN A 339 -0.47 -13.48 0.57
C ASN A 339 0.11 -12.07 0.33
N VAL A 340 1.45 -11.95 0.25
CA VAL A 340 2.11 -10.69 -0.11
C VAL A 340 1.69 -10.25 -1.51
N LEU A 341 1.73 -11.15 -2.49
CA LEU A 341 1.34 -10.84 -3.87
C LEU A 341 -0.11 -10.38 -3.98
N LYS A 342 -1.04 -11.04 -3.26
CA LYS A 342 -2.45 -10.63 -3.17
C LYS A 342 -2.67 -9.27 -2.49
N GLY A 343 -1.72 -8.79 -1.68
CA GLY A 343 -1.84 -7.55 -0.92
C GLY A 343 -2.47 -7.71 0.46
N GLU A 344 -2.62 -8.94 0.94
CA GLU A 344 -3.06 -9.26 2.29
C GLU A 344 -1.94 -9.03 3.31
N MET A 345 -0.68 -9.20 2.87
CA MET A 345 0.54 -9.03 3.65
C MET A 345 1.56 -8.13 2.93
N SER A 346 2.60 -7.73 3.67
CA SER A 346 3.82 -7.08 3.23
C SER A 346 5.03 -7.95 3.61
N VAL A 347 6.18 -7.73 3.02
CA VAL A 347 7.43 -8.39 3.43
C VAL A 347 7.79 -7.99 4.86
N VAL A 348 7.72 -6.67 5.16
CA VAL A 348 8.00 -6.14 6.50
C VAL A 348 6.75 -5.46 7.06
N GLY A 349 6.36 -5.85 8.28
CA GLY A 349 5.19 -5.32 8.98
C GLY A 349 4.95 -6.07 10.30
N PRO A 350 3.96 -5.66 11.12
CA PRO A 350 3.64 -6.34 12.36
C PRO A 350 3.17 -7.79 12.09
N ARG A 351 3.49 -8.70 13.00
CA ARG A 351 3.09 -10.10 12.84
C ARG A 351 1.58 -10.25 13.04
N PRO A 352 0.86 -10.90 12.11
CA PRO A 352 -0.59 -11.09 12.24
C PRO A 352 -0.91 -12.15 13.30
N GLU A 353 -1.90 -11.87 14.15
CA GLU A 353 -2.34 -12.78 15.19
C GLU A 353 -3.73 -13.34 14.95
N ARG A 354 -4.09 -14.42 15.66
CA ARG A 354 -5.43 -15.00 15.69
C ARG A 354 -6.33 -14.15 16.57
N ARG A 355 -7.60 -13.99 16.19
CA ARG A 355 -8.59 -13.23 16.97
C ARG A 355 -8.64 -13.65 18.43
N TYR A 356 -8.59 -14.94 18.70
CA TYR A 356 -8.58 -15.49 20.06
C TYR A 356 -7.47 -14.91 20.96
N PHE A 357 -6.27 -14.74 20.45
CA PHE A 357 -5.15 -14.15 21.23
C PHE A 357 -5.25 -12.63 21.26
N ILE A 358 -5.75 -12.00 20.20
CA ILE A 358 -5.97 -10.55 20.16
C ILE A 358 -6.93 -10.13 21.27
N GLU A 359 -8.04 -10.84 21.46
CA GLU A 359 -9.02 -10.55 22.51
C GLU A 359 -8.40 -10.62 23.91
N GLN A 360 -7.47 -11.54 24.16
CA GLN A 360 -6.74 -11.62 25.42
C GLN A 360 -5.71 -10.49 25.57
N ILE A 361 -5.02 -10.12 24.47
CA ILE A 361 -4.06 -9.00 24.49
C ILE A 361 -4.79 -7.67 24.72
N GLU A 362 -5.93 -7.43 24.09
CA GLU A 362 -6.71 -6.19 24.20
C GLU A 362 -7.23 -5.93 25.62
N GLN A 363 -7.41 -6.96 26.44
CA GLN A 363 -7.78 -6.79 27.86
C GLN A 363 -6.70 -6.03 28.63
N GLN A 364 -5.42 -6.26 28.34
CA GLN A 364 -4.26 -5.65 28.98
C GLN A 364 -3.68 -4.50 28.15
N ALA A 365 -3.75 -4.59 26.82
CA ALA A 365 -3.18 -3.64 25.88
C ALA A 365 -4.24 -3.24 24.80
N PRO A 366 -5.21 -2.38 25.17
CA PRO A 366 -6.33 -2.00 24.29
C PRO A 366 -5.88 -1.27 23.02
N TYR A 367 -4.65 -0.78 22.99
CA TYR A 367 -4.02 -0.12 21.86
C TYR A 367 -3.53 -1.09 20.75
N TYR A 368 -3.82 -2.40 20.87
CA TYR A 368 -3.49 -3.40 19.81
C TYR A 368 -4.04 -2.99 18.44
N CYS A 369 -5.20 -2.33 18.41
CA CYS A 369 -5.84 -1.86 17.20
C CYS A 369 -4.96 -0.93 16.33
N LEU A 370 -3.93 -0.29 16.90
CA LEU A 370 -2.99 0.55 16.13
C LEU A 370 -2.21 -0.25 15.08
N LEU A 371 -2.06 -1.57 15.26
CA LEU A 371 -1.44 -2.44 14.26
C LEU A 371 -2.29 -2.58 12.98
N TYR A 372 -3.61 -2.38 13.07
CA TYR A 372 -4.52 -2.48 11.92
C TYR A 372 -4.36 -1.35 10.90
N LYS A 373 -3.54 -0.36 11.22
CA LYS A 373 -3.20 0.78 10.37
C LYS A 373 -2.42 0.37 9.13
N ILE A 374 -1.63 -0.71 9.20
CA ILE A 374 -0.76 -1.20 8.13
C ILE A 374 -0.97 -2.70 7.86
N ARG A 375 -0.45 -3.16 6.70
CA ARG A 375 -0.48 -4.59 6.37
C ARG A 375 0.43 -5.36 7.32
N PRO A 376 0.00 -6.57 7.78
CA PRO A 376 0.87 -7.45 8.52
C PRO A 376 2.04 -7.92 7.66
N GLY A 377 3.17 -8.22 8.31
CA GLY A 377 4.42 -8.62 7.65
C GLY A 377 4.73 -10.10 7.75
N LEU A 378 5.51 -10.59 6.80
CA LEU A 378 6.22 -11.85 6.90
C LEU A 378 7.33 -11.72 7.96
N THR A 379 8.09 -10.64 7.91
CA THR A 379 9.10 -10.25 8.89
C THR A 379 8.58 -9.09 9.73
N SER A 380 8.80 -9.12 11.04
CA SER A 380 8.36 -8.12 11.98
C SER A 380 9.48 -7.77 12.97
N TRP A 381 9.51 -6.52 13.41
CA TRP A 381 10.47 -6.03 14.39
C TRP A 381 10.30 -6.70 15.77
N GLY A 382 9.06 -6.92 16.18
CA GLY A 382 8.76 -7.59 17.45
C GLY A 382 9.43 -8.96 17.58
N PRO A 383 9.20 -9.94 16.69
CA PRO A 383 9.86 -11.23 16.71
C PRO A 383 11.39 -11.18 16.63
N VAL A 384 11.96 -10.22 15.90
CA VAL A 384 13.42 -10.05 15.80
C VAL A 384 14.04 -9.62 17.13
N LYS A 385 13.33 -8.81 17.92
CA LYS A 385 13.82 -8.28 19.21
C LYS A 385 13.47 -9.14 20.41
N VAL A 386 12.26 -9.72 20.43
CA VAL A 386 11.74 -10.50 21.58
C VAL A 386 11.94 -12.01 21.39
N GLY A 387 12.08 -12.47 20.14
CA GLY A 387 12.18 -13.89 19.81
C GLY A 387 10.82 -14.59 19.78
N TYR A 388 10.81 -15.85 20.17
CA TYR A 388 9.62 -16.69 20.17
C TYR A 388 8.67 -16.28 21.32
N THR A 389 7.38 -16.14 21.03
CA THR A 389 6.37 -15.72 22.01
C THR A 389 5.43 -16.88 22.32
N ASP A 390 5.54 -17.40 23.52
CA ASP A 390 4.79 -18.53 24.09
C ASP A 390 3.79 -18.09 25.18
N THR A 391 3.83 -16.81 25.59
CA THR A 391 2.93 -16.22 26.61
C THR A 391 2.31 -14.92 26.13
N ILE A 392 1.20 -14.51 26.76
CA ILE A 392 0.53 -13.23 26.47
C ILE A 392 1.43 -12.05 26.79
N GLU A 393 2.19 -12.12 27.89
CA GLU A 393 3.12 -11.06 28.30
C GLU A 393 4.20 -10.82 27.25
N LYS A 394 4.80 -11.90 26.68
CA LYS A 394 5.75 -11.78 25.57
C LYS A 394 5.09 -11.24 24.30
N MET A 395 3.82 -11.58 24.06
CA MET A 395 3.06 -11.02 22.94
C MET A 395 2.85 -9.50 23.13
N ILE A 396 2.59 -9.02 24.34
CA ILE A 396 2.46 -7.59 24.66
C ILE A 396 3.81 -6.89 24.51
N GLN A 397 4.90 -7.49 24.98
CA GLN A 397 6.24 -6.94 24.75
C GLN A 397 6.54 -6.79 23.25
N ARG A 398 6.21 -7.80 22.47
CA ARG A 398 6.35 -7.76 21.01
C ARG A 398 5.48 -6.68 20.37
N LEU A 399 4.22 -6.54 20.82
CA LEU A 399 3.30 -5.49 20.40
C LEU A 399 3.91 -4.10 20.51
N ASN A 400 4.60 -3.81 21.62
CA ASN A 400 5.23 -2.50 21.82
C ASN A 400 6.30 -2.20 20.75
N TYR A 401 7.13 -3.18 20.39
CA TYR A 401 8.10 -3.01 19.28
C TYR A 401 7.41 -2.84 17.92
N ASP A 402 6.35 -3.59 17.69
CA ASP A 402 5.58 -3.47 16.45
C ASP A 402 4.88 -2.12 16.33
N ILE A 403 4.39 -1.53 17.44
CA ILE A 403 3.84 -0.16 17.47
C ILE A 403 4.94 0.87 17.17
N VAL A 404 6.13 0.73 17.77
CA VAL A 404 7.26 1.62 17.47
C VAL A 404 7.58 1.57 15.96
N TYR A 405 7.54 0.38 15.35
CA TYR A 405 7.70 0.27 13.90
C TYR A 405 6.58 0.99 13.15
N VAL A 406 5.30 0.76 13.50
CA VAL A 406 4.14 1.39 12.83
C VAL A 406 4.24 2.92 12.85
N GLU A 407 4.62 3.47 14.00
CA GLU A 407 4.74 4.93 14.19
C GLU A 407 6.01 5.54 13.57
N ASN A 408 7.05 4.75 13.29
CA ASN A 408 8.31 5.23 12.70
C ASN A 408 8.63 4.63 11.34
N MET A 409 7.64 4.02 10.71
CA MET A 409 7.77 3.31 9.44
C MET A 409 8.48 4.16 8.37
N SER A 410 9.51 3.60 7.76
CA SER A 410 10.28 4.20 6.67
C SER A 410 10.91 3.11 5.80
N LEU A 411 11.28 3.43 4.55
CA LEU A 411 11.98 2.49 3.68
C LEU A 411 13.33 2.03 4.26
N GLN A 412 14.02 2.93 5.00
CA GLN A 412 15.28 2.58 5.66
C GLN A 412 15.07 1.58 6.80
N LEU A 413 13.95 1.68 7.52
CA LEU A 413 13.62 0.79 8.61
C LEU A 413 13.21 -0.61 8.13
N ASP A 414 12.73 -0.71 6.89
CA ASP A 414 12.39 -1.97 6.24
C ASP A 414 13.64 -2.73 5.75
N MET A 415 14.74 -2.05 5.48
CA MET A 415 16.03 -2.62 5.08
C MET A 415 16.89 -3.01 6.28
#